data_e8c48daaca836752859fad2e099138ef
#
_entry.id   e8c48daaca836752859fad2e099138ef
#
_cell.length_a   1.000
_cell.length_b   1.000
_cell.length_c   1.000
_cell.angle_alpha   90.00
_cell.angle_beta   90.00
_cell.angle_gamma   90.00
#
_symmetry.space_group_name_H-M   'P 1'
#
loop_
_entity.id
_entity.type
_entity.pdbx_description
1 polymer ?
#
loop_
_entity_poly.entity_id
_entity_poly.type
_entity_poly.pdbx_seq_one_letter_code
_entity_poly.pdbx_strand_id
1 'polypeptide(L)'
;MTVIKSSFLATALFAIFTTQSFADVGNFVPLPRSVPEPKDNPGTPEKISLGKQLFFDARLSVDGTVSCNSCHDVQGNGTDSRATAVGVGGQIGGRSSPSVWNAAFLSAQMWDGRLPTLEDQAKGPILNPIEMAIPHPDAAVNRFA
;
A
#
# COMPACT_ATOMS: atom_id res chain seq x y z
N MET A 1 -33.45 7.09 -80.92
CA MET A 1 -34.14 6.91 -79.62
C MET A 1 -33.13 6.27 -78.62
N THR A 2 -32.48 7.07 -77.84
CA THR A 2 -31.42 6.65 -76.96
C THR A 2 -32.02 6.59 -75.53
N VAL A 3 -32.11 5.41 -74.97
CA VAL A 3 -32.65 5.17 -73.61
C VAL A 3 -31.52 5.32 -72.59
N ILE A 4 -31.59 6.35 -71.75
CA ILE A 4 -30.67 6.63 -70.69
C ILE A 4 -31.16 5.75 -69.50
N LYS A 5 -30.38 4.75 -69.10
CA LYS A 5 -30.60 3.99 -67.85
C LYS A 5 -29.99 4.73 -66.64
N SER A 6 -30.85 5.33 -65.81
CA SER A 6 -30.43 5.94 -64.55
C SER A 6 -30.19 4.82 -63.51
N SER A 7 -28.93 4.62 -63.15
CA SER A 7 -28.54 3.79 -62.00
C SER A 7 -28.66 4.60 -60.71
N PHE A 8 -29.62 4.30 -59.90
CA PHE A 8 -29.71 4.80 -58.52
C PHE A 8 -28.71 4.04 -57.63
N LEU A 9 -27.65 4.74 -57.25
CA LEU A 9 -26.71 4.26 -56.26
C LEU A 9 -27.33 4.52 -54.85
N ALA A 10 -27.84 3.47 -54.22
CA ALA A 10 -28.32 3.55 -52.85
C ALA A 10 -27.14 3.56 -51.87
N THR A 11 -26.80 4.72 -51.35
CA THR A 11 -25.77 4.84 -50.30
C THR A 11 -26.41 4.44 -48.93
N ALA A 12 -26.11 3.21 -48.51
CA ALA A 12 -26.51 2.76 -47.18
C ALA A 12 -25.64 3.47 -46.10
N LEU A 13 -26.24 4.41 -45.39
CA LEU A 13 -25.60 5.06 -44.24
C LEU A 13 -25.61 4.06 -43.07
N PHE A 14 -24.47 3.45 -42.81
CA PHE A 14 -24.28 2.59 -41.61
C PHE A 14 -24.05 3.52 -40.38
N ALA A 15 -25.09 3.75 -39.60
CA ALA A 15 -25.00 4.44 -38.32
C ALA A 15 -24.32 3.49 -37.35
N ILE A 16 -23.03 3.70 -37.06
CA ILE A 16 -22.30 3.02 -36.02
C ILE A 16 -22.79 3.60 -34.66
N PHE A 17 -23.73 2.91 -34.04
CA PHE A 17 -24.06 3.16 -32.64
C PHE A 17 -22.91 2.66 -31.78
N THR A 18 -22.01 3.54 -31.38
CA THR A 18 -21.07 3.26 -30.29
C THR A 18 -21.86 3.27 -28.99
N THR A 19 -22.26 2.11 -28.51
CA THR A 19 -22.73 1.97 -27.12
C THR A 19 -21.54 2.23 -26.22
N GLN A 20 -21.47 3.43 -25.65
CA GLN A 20 -20.57 3.68 -24.55
C GLN A 20 -21.10 2.91 -23.36
N SER A 21 -20.48 1.76 -23.08
CA SER A 21 -20.65 1.10 -21.79
C SER A 21 -19.99 1.97 -20.74
N PHE A 22 -20.78 2.81 -20.08
CA PHE A 22 -20.35 3.36 -18.80
C PHE A 22 -20.24 2.16 -17.87
N ALA A 23 -19.03 1.73 -17.56
CA ALA A 23 -18.83 0.85 -16.41
C ALA A 23 -19.49 1.57 -15.23
N ASP A 24 -20.43 0.90 -14.57
CA ASP A 24 -20.96 1.37 -13.29
C ASP A 24 -19.75 1.39 -12.35
N VAL A 25 -19.14 2.58 -12.19
CA VAL A 25 -17.98 2.80 -11.33
C VAL A 25 -18.33 2.61 -9.86
N GLY A 26 -19.48 2.04 -9.58
CA GLY A 26 -19.93 1.71 -8.24
C GLY A 26 -19.93 2.92 -7.30
N ASN A 27 -20.08 2.67 -6.05
CA ASN A 27 -20.07 3.70 -5.02
C ASN A 27 -18.63 4.06 -4.59
N PHE A 28 -17.77 4.57 -5.50
CA PHE A 28 -16.51 5.16 -5.11
C PHE A 28 -16.75 6.42 -4.30
N VAL A 29 -16.46 6.34 -3.03
CA VAL A 29 -16.52 7.48 -2.12
C VAL A 29 -15.09 7.88 -1.72
N PRO A 30 -14.85 9.18 -1.47
CA PRO A 30 -13.55 9.61 -0.94
C PRO A 30 -13.25 8.90 0.39
N LEU A 31 -11.98 8.60 0.63
CA LEU A 31 -11.56 8.10 1.93
C LEU A 31 -11.94 9.09 3.04
N PRO A 32 -12.33 8.61 4.22
CA PRO A 32 -12.60 9.47 5.37
C PRO A 32 -11.39 10.34 5.70
N ARG A 33 -11.61 11.53 6.25
CA ARG A 33 -10.53 12.43 6.67
C ARG A 33 -9.80 11.95 7.93
N SER A 34 -10.47 11.14 8.75
CA SER A 34 -9.89 10.49 9.94
C SER A 34 -9.70 9.02 9.68
N VAL A 35 -8.60 8.47 10.14
CA VAL A 35 -8.34 7.03 10.10
C VAL A 35 -9.22 6.31 11.13
N PRO A 36 -9.60 5.04 10.87
CA PRO A 36 -10.21 4.19 11.89
C PRO A 36 -9.24 4.02 13.07
N GLU A 37 -9.74 4.21 14.29
CA GLU A 37 -8.94 4.04 15.51
C GLU A 37 -9.47 2.86 16.32
N PRO A 38 -8.59 1.96 16.83
CA PRO A 38 -8.99 0.93 17.77
C PRO A 38 -9.54 1.56 19.05
N LYS A 39 -10.63 1.01 19.58
CA LYS A 39 -11.27 1.53 20.81
C LYS A 39 -10.36 1.48 22.04
N ASP A 40 -9.49 0.48 22.09
CA ASP A 40 -8.54 0.21 23.15
C ASP A 40 -7.17 0.86 22.92
N ASN A 41 -6.96 1.48 21.76
CA ASN A 41 -5.72 2.19 21.42
C ASN A 41 -6.01 3.50 20.64
N PRO A 42 -6.75 4.46 21.22
CA PRO A 42 -7.04 5.71 20.54
C PRO A 42 -5.77 6.50 20.22
N GLY A 43 -5.77 7.20 19.07
CA GLY A 43 -4.70 8.08 18.67
C GLY A 43 -4.62 9.32 19.58
N THR A 44 -3.40 9.68 20.00
CA THR A 44 -3.13 10.99 20.61
C THR A 44 -2.00 11.69 19.86
N PRO A 45 -1.88 13.02 19.94
CA PRO A 45 -0.76 13.75 19.32
C PRO A 45 0.61 13.18 19.70
N GLU A 46 0.79 12.76 20.95
CA GLU A 46 2.03 12.20 21.47
C GLU A 46 2.32 10.82 20.84
N LYS A 47 1.33 9.93 20.77
CA LYS A 47 1.45 8.63 20.10
C LYS A 47 1.77 8.78 18.61
N ILE A 48 1.11 9.71 17.94
CA ILE A 48 1.35 9.99 16.52
C ILE A 48 2.77 10.51 16.31
N SER A 49 3.22 11.44 17.16
CA SER A 49 4.58 11.98 17.13
C SER A 49 5.63 10.89 17.38
N LEU A 50 5.41 10.04 18.38
CA LEU A 50 6.29 8.91 18.68
C LEU A 50 6.31 7.91 17.51
N GLY A 51 5.15 7.53 16.99
CA GLY A 51 5.06 6.61 15.86
C GLY A 51 5.79 7.12 14.62
N LYS A 52 5.69 8.44 14.35
CA LYS A 52 6.46 9.08 13.29
C LYS A 52 7.97 8.98 13.52
N GLN A 53 8.45 9.22 14.74
CA GLN A 53 9.87 9.09 15.07
C GLN A 53 10.34 7.63 14.89
N LEU A 54 9.59 6.67 15.43
CA LEU A 54 9.92 5.25 15.34
C LEU A 54 9.95 4.74 13.90
N PHE A 55 9.10 5.26 13.01
CA PHE A 55 9.06 4.86 11.60
C PHE A 55 10.40 5.14 10.88
N PHE A 56 11.13 6.17 11.27
CA PHE A 56 12.42 6.54 10.69
C PHE A 56 13.62 6.06 11.53
N ASP A 57 13.38 5.42 12.67
CA ASP A 57 14.44 5.08 13.61
C ASP A 57 15.02 3.68 13.34
N ALA A 58 16.24 3.66 12.82
CA ALA A 58 16.95 2.41 12.52
C ALA A 58 17.34 1.61 13.79
N ARG A 59 17.28 2.20 14.99
CA ARG A 59 17.49 1.46 16.25
C ARG A 59 16.48 0.32 16.45
N LEU A 60 15.35 0.33 15.71
CA LEU A 60 14.41 -0.78 15.68
C LEU A 60 14.91 -2.00 14.88
N SER A 61 16.10 -1.96 14.29
CA SER A 61 16.75 -3.14 13.70
C SER A 61 17.95 -3.60 14.53
N VAL A 62 18.30 -4.87 14.45
CA VAL A 62 19.32 -5.48 15.32
C VAL A 62 20.68 -4.84 15.15
N ASP A 63 21.05 -4.43 13.94
CA ASP A 63 22.30 -3.80 13.57
C ASP A 63 22.23 -2.26 13.43
N GLY A 64 21.05 -1.66 13.62
CA GLY A 64 20.86 -0.22 13.49
C GLY A 64 20.88 0.31 12.04
N THR A 65 20.68 -0.54 11.04
CA THR A 65 20.80 -0.16 9.62
C THR A 65 19.46 -0.01 8.89
N VAL A 66 18.38 -0.61 9.41
CA VAL A 66 17.07 -0.68 8.75
C VAL A 66 16.01 0.00 9.60
N SER A 67 15.25 0.90 9.02
CA SER A 67 14.02 1.50 9.58
C SER A 67 12.81 1.09 8.73
N CYS A 68 11.59 1.40 9.19
CA CYS A 68 10.39 1.19 8.37
C CYS A 68 10.50 1.94 7.04
N ASN A 69 11.03 3.17 7.05
CA ASN A 69 11.23 3.96 5.83
C ASN A 69 12.22 3.35 4.85
N SER A 70 13.09 2.45 5.28
CA SER A 70 14.04 1.76 4.37
C SER A 70 13.33 0.90 3.32
N CYS A 71 12.14 0.35 3.68
CA CYS A 71 11.31 -0.46 2.80
C CYS A 71 10.02 0.26 2.37
N HIS A 72 9.64 1.33 3.06
CA HIS A 72 8.41 2.08 2.84
C HIS A 72 8.71 3.58 2.70
N ASP A 73 9.42 3.97 1.63
CA ASP A 73 9.79 5.35 1.38
C ASP A 73 8.56 6.26 1.22
N VAL A 74 8.26 7.04 2.28
CA VAL A 74 7.11 7.95 2.29
C VAL A 74 7.31 9.22 1.45
N GLN A 75 8.52 9.50 0.98
CA GLN A 75 8.78 10.60 0.05
C GLN A 75 8.56 10.17 -1.41
N GLY A 76 8.58 8.86 -1.66
CA GLY A 76 8.22 8.24 -2.94
C GLY A 76 6.75 7.82 -2.97
N ASN A 77 6.51 6.57 -3.22
CA ASN A 77 5.17 5.96 -3.32
C ASN A 77 4.81 5.07 -2.11
N GLY A 78 5.51 5.20 -1.00
CA GLY A 78 5.29 4.43 0.23
C GLY A 78 5.83 3.00 0.18
N THR A 79 6.69 2.70 -0.81
CA THR A 79 7.42 1.42 -0.97
C THR A 79 8.84 1.72 -1.43
N ASP A 80 9.74 0.74 -1.35
CA ASP A 80 11.13 0.85 -1.85
C ASP A 80 11.27 0.56 -3.35
N SER A 81 10.16 0.29 -4.04
CA SER A 81 10.10 -0.01 -5.48
C SER A 81 10.92 -1.23 -5.93
N ARG A 82 11.33 -2.10 -4.99
CA ARG A 82 12.09 -3.33 -5.28
C ARG A 82 11.13 -4.50 -5.52
N ALA A 83 11.59 -5.49 -6.28
CA ALA A 83 10.85 -6.74 -6.47
C ALA A 83 10.70 -7.52 -5.15
N THR A 84 11.67 -7.41 -4.25
CA THR A 84 11.66 -8.00 -2.91
C THR A 84 12.29 -7.04 -1.91
N ALA A 85 11.79 -7.05 -0.66
CA ALA A 85 12.35 -6.27 0.43
C ALA A 85 13.79 -6.70 0.76
N VAL A 86 14.60 -5.76 1.24
CA VAL A 86 15.98 -6.03 1.71
C VAL A 86 16.09 -5.58 3.16
N GLY A 87 16.38 -6.52 4.04
CA GLY A 87 16.51 -6.28 5.47
C GLY A 87 17.94 -6.21 5.97
N VAL A 88 18.13 -6.43 7.27
CA VAL A 88 19.42 -6.36 7.96
C VAL A 88 20.45 -7.28 7.31
N GLY A 89 21.69 -6.82 7.25
CA GLY A 89 22.76 -7.58 6.61
C GLY A 89 22.57 -7.85 5.11
N GLY A 90 21.65 -7.14 4.44
CA GLY A 90 21.35 -7.33 3.03
C GLY A 90 20.50 -8.57 2.73
N GLN A 91 19.84 -9.14 3.72
CA GLN A 91 18.97 -10.31 3.54
C GLN A 91 17.78 -9.99 2.64
N ILE A 92 17.45 -10.92 1.74
CA ILE A 92 16.40 -10.74 0.73
C ILE A 92 15.10 -11.37 1.23
N GLY A 93 14.04 -10.58 1.30
CA GLY A 93 12.69 -11.05 1.61
C GLY A 93 12.03 -11.77 0.42
N GLY A 94 10.92 -12.43 0.69
CA GLY A 94 10.19 -13.19 -0.34
C GLY A 94 9.21 -12.38 -1.19
N ARG A 95 8.94 -11.12 -0.85
CA ARG A 95 7.93 -10.26 -1.50
C ARG A 95 8.40 -8.81 -1.53
N SER A 96 7.82 -8.02 -2.44
CA SER A 96 7.98 -6.56 -2.42
C SER A 96 7.27 -5.95 -1.22
N SER A 97 7.78 -4.82 -0.74
CA SER A 97 7.12 -4.03 0.29
C SER A 97 5.85 -3.39 -0.29
N PRO A 98 4.66 -3.58 0.30
CA PRO A 98 3.46 -2.89 -0.14
C PRO A 98 3.56 -1.40 0.22
N SER A 99 2.80 -0.56 -0.51
CA SER A 99 2.70 0.85 -0.14
C SER A 99 2.06 1.02 1.24
N VAL A 100 2.61 1.91 2.07
CA VAL A 100 2.02 2.28 3.37
C VAL A 100 0.98 3.38 3.27
N TRP A 101 0.86 4.02 2.10
CA TRP A 101 -0.16 5.04 1.88
C TRP A 101 -1.56 4.47 2.05
N ASN A 102 -2.35 5.11 2.90
CA ASN A 102 -3.73 4.72 3.20
C ASN A 102 -3.89 3.30 3.81
N ALA A 103 -2.82 2.68 4.30
CA ALA A 103 -2.86 1.32 4.84
C ALA A 103 -3.87 1.15 6.00
N ALA A 104 -4.16 2.22 6.75
CA ALA A 104 -5.15 2.20 7.82
C ALA A 104 -6.60 1.94 7.36
N PHE A 105 -6.89 2.11 6.07
CA PHE A 105 -8.21 1.84 5.49
C PHE A 105 -8.35 0.45 4.86
N LEU A 106 -7.28 -0.34 4.87
CA LEU A 106 -7.33 -1.72 4.39
C LEU A 106 -8.04 -2.60 5.41
N SER A 107 -8.85 -3.54 4.92
CA SER A 107 -9.58 -4.51 5.75
C SER A 107 -8.69 -5.56 6.41
N ALA A 108 -7.48 -5.74 5.89
CA ALA A 108 -6.45 -6.63 6.45
C ALA A 108 -5.07 -6.20 5.95
N GLN A 109 -4.04 -6.58 6.69
CA GLN A 109 -2.66 -6.21 6.42
C GLN A 109 -1.86 -7.40 5.89
N MET A 110 -0.72 -7.14 5.28
CA MET A 110 0.14 -8.05 4.51
C MET A 110 -0.49 -8.46 3.16
N TRP A 111 0.32 -8.94 2.23
CA TRP A 111 -0.13 -9.38 0.90
C TRP A 111 -1.17 -10.52 0.92
N ASP A 112 -1.16 -11.32 1.98
CA ASP A 112 -2.04 -12.48 2.18
C ASP A 112 -3.18 -12.20 3.18
N GLY A 113 -3.29 -10.97 3.68
CA GLY A 113 -4.35 -10.56 4.59
C GLY A 113 -4.32 -11.24 5.97
N ARG A 114 -3.17 -11.83 6.38
CA ARG A 114 -3.09 -12.64 7.60
C ARG A 114 -3.19 -11.84 8.90
N LEU A 115 -3.03 -10.52 8.86
CA LEU A 115 -3.06 -9.68 10.06
C LEU A 115 -4.24 -8.71 9.99
N PRO A 116 -5.07 -8.63 11.02
CA PRO A 116 -6.30 -7.84 10.99
C PRO A 116 -6.08 -6.33 11.19
N THR A 117 -4.99 -5.94 11.86
CA THR A 117 -4.75 -4.53 12.23
C THR A 117 -3.33 -4.06 11.88
N LEU A 118 -3.13 -2.75 11.83
CA LEU A 118 -1.81 -2.15 11.66
C LEU A 118 -0.93 -2.39 12.90
N GLU A 119 -1.51 -2.40 14.08
CA GLU A 119 -0.79 -2.68 15.34
C GLU A 119 -0.19 -4.09 15.34
N ASP A 120 -0.91 -5.07 14.80
CA ASP A 120 -0.38 -6.43 14.66
C ASP A 120 0.66 -6.50 13.55
N GLN A 121 0.44 -5.79 12.45
CA GLN A 121 1.38 -5.75 11.34
C GLN A 121 2.72 -5.16 11.76
N ALA A 122 2.72 -4.04 12.48
CA ALA A 122 3.94 -3.32 12.85
C ALA A 122 4.92 -4.16 13.70
N LYS A 123 4.43 -5.12 14.45
CA LYS A 123 5.26 -6.05 15.25
C LYS A 123 6.03 -7.04 14.38
N GLY A 124 5.46 -7.42 13.24
CA GLY A 124 6.02 -8.46 12.36
C GLY A 124 7.42 -8.13 11.84
N PRO A 125 7.63 -7.05 11.09
CA PRO A 125 8.93 -6.66 10.55
C PRO A 125 10.03 -6.51 11.61
N ILE A 126 9.69 -5.95 12.77
CA ILE A 126 10.64 -5.74 13.88
C ILE A 126 11.23 -7.06 14.36
N LEU A 127 10.40 -8.10 14.47
CA LEU A 127 10.79 -9.41 14.99
C LEU A 127 11.22 -10.38 13.87
N ASN A 128 10.98 -10.05 12.61
CA ASN A 128 11.34 -10.92 11.49
C ASN A 128 12.87 -10.98 11.30
N PRO A 129 13.49 -12.16 11.40
CA PRO A 129 14.94 -12.30 11.31
C PRO A 129 15.53 -11.86 9.96
N ILE A 130 14.73 -11.82 8.89
CA ILE A 130 15.16 -11.35 7.57
C ILE A 130 15.04 -9.83 7.45
N GLU A 131 14.07 -9.20 8.15
CA GLU A 131 13.77 -7.77 7.99
C GLU A 131 14.56 -6.92 9.00
N MET A 132 14.14 -6.85 10.26
CA MET A 132 14.78 -6.01 11.30
C MET A 132 15.45 -6.84 12.40
N ALA A 133 15.12 -8.11 12.55
CA ALA A 133 15.78 -9.14 13.35
C ALA A 133 15.91 -8.84 14.85
N ILE A 134 15.05 -8.04 15.44
CA ILE A 134 15.01 -7.88 16.91
C ILE A 134 14.57 -9.21 17.53
N PRO A 135 15.28 -9.77 18.51
CA PRO A 135 15.04 -11.14 18.98
C PRO A 135 13.72 -11.33 19.75
N HIS A 136 13.24 -10.29 20.43
CA HIS A 136 11.98 -10.31 21.18
C HIS A 136 11.50 -8.87 21.48
N PRO A 137 10.20 -8.65 21.81
CA PRO A 137 9.64 -7.32 22.00
C PRO A 137 10.37 -6.44 23.03
N ASP A 138 10.76 -7.01 24.18
CA ASP A 138 11.47 -6.26 25.23
C ASP A 138 12.83 -5.74 24.74
N ALA A 139 13.48 -6.47 23.83
CA ALA A 139 14.73 -5.99 23.23
C ALA A 139 14.50 -4.76 22.35
N ALA A 140 13.34 -4.62 21.70
CA ALA A 140 12.98 -3.41 20.98
C ALA A 140 12.78 -2.22 21.94
N VAL A 141 12.04 -2.43 23.04
CA VAL A 141 11.79 -1.40 24.05
C VAL A 141 13.10 -0.91 24.69
N ASN A 142 13.97 -1.84 25.06
CA ASN A 142 15.25 -1.53 25.72
C ASN A 142 16.22 -0.72 24.84
N ARG A 143 15.95 -0.59 23.54
CA ARG A 143 16.75 0.29 22.67
C ARG A 143 16.45 1.77 22.84
N PHE A 144 15.37 2.11 23.55
CA PHE A 144 14.91 3.47 23.80
C PHE A 144 14.88 3.85 25.28
N ALA A 145 15.27 2.92 26.17
CA ALA A 145 15.37 3.14 27.62
C ALA A 145 16.63 3.88 28.04
#